data_6b1fc9417135be3ab75ea3ba0b9546a4
#
_entry.id   6b1fc9417135be3ab75ea3ba0b9546a4
#
_cell.length_a   1.000
_cell.length_b   1.000
_cell.length_c   1.000
_cell.angle_alpha   90.00
_cell.angle_beta   90.00
_cell.angle_gamma   90.00
#
_symmetry.space_group_name_H-M   'P 1'
#
loop_
_entity.id
_entity.type
_entity.pdbx_description
1 polymer ?
#
loop_
_entity_poly.entity_id
_entity_poly.type
_entity_poly.pdbx_seq_one_letter_code
_entity_poly.pdbx_strand_id
1 'polypeptide(L)'
;MAEIEHFVDPLDKDHERFEGVKDIKLRLLPKDVQAAGKTDISELTIGEAVKSVRCIFFLLLGARRGKRAHADAVIWLAQGMVDNETLGYFIARIYLFLTKIGINPARLRFRQHMANEMAHYAADCWDAEIETSYGWIECVGCADRSAYDLTVHSIKTQNKMVVRQALKEPRIVKRNVPAIDKKAFGPLFKKEAKPIEEAINAMSEEELAVAMKQLQEQQAATIKAAGQEFQVPSSVFTITPTEIKEQGTHLSL
;
A
#
# COMPACT_ATOMS: atom_id res chain seq x y z
N MET A 1 1.91 -17.64 -24.34
CA MET A 1 1.67 -16.48 -23.49
C MET A 1 2.19 -16.83 -22.11
N ALA A 2 2.85 -15.90 -21.42
CA ALA A 2 3.31 -16.07 -20.03
C ALA A 2 2.75 -14.91 -19.20
N GLU A 3 2.41 -15.18 -17.97
CA GLU A 3 1.92 -14.20 -16.99
C GLU A 3 2.77 -14.33 -15.72
N ILE A 4 3.16 -13.21 -15.14
CA ILE A 4 3.94 -13.13 -13.91
C ILE A 4 3.22 -12.18 -12.98
N GLU A 5 2.81 -12.68 -11.82
CA GLU A 5 2.25 -11.85 -10.76
C GLU A 5 3.26 -11.72 -9.62
N HIS A 6 3.56 -10.49 -9.24
CA HIS A 6 4.46 -10.17 -8.14
C HIS A 6 3.70 -9.37 -7.08
N PHE A 7 3.63 -9.94 -5.88
CA PHE A 7 2.92 -9.32 -4.76
C PHE A 7 3.88 -8.49 -3.93
N VAL A 8 3.45 -7.27 -3.61
CA VAL A 8 4.23 -6.30 -2.81
C VAL A 8 3.38 -5.71 -1.70
N ASP A 9 4.03 -5.16 -0.68
CA ASP A 9 3.35 -4.35 0.33
C ASP A 9 2.81 -3.07 -0.34
N PRO A 10 1.49 -2.80 -0.27
CA PRO A 10 0.92 -1.59 -0.86
C PRO A 10 1.49 -0.29 -0.26
N LEU A 11 2.05 -0.34 0.95
CA LEU A 11 2.67 0.80 1.63
C LEU A 11 4.19 0.89 1.41
N ASP A 12 4.82 -0.15 0.85
CA ASP A 12 6.26 -0.21 0.56
C ASP A 12 6.46 -0.86 -0.80
N LYS A 13 6.51 -0.03 -1.84
CA LYS A 13 6.73 -0.44 -3.23
C LYS A 13 8.17 -0.19 -3.69
N ASP A 14 9.09 0.00 -2.76
CA ASP A 14 10.53 0.02 -3.05
C ASP A 14 10.99 -1.41 -3.42
N HIS A 15 12.01 -1.51 -4.27
CA HIS A 15 12.48 -2.81 -4.75
C HIS A 15 13.98 -2.98 -4.49
N GLU A 16 14.36 -4.01 -3.72
CA GLU A 16 15.75 -4.26 -3.29
C GLU A 16 16.78 -4.36 -4.44
N ARG A 17 16.34 -4.74 -5.64
CA ARG A 17 17.19 -4.89 -6.83
C ARG A 17 17.09 -3.70 -7.79
N PHE A 18 16.36 -2.64 -7.43
CA PHE A 18 16.17 -1.49 -8.31
C PHE A 18 17.49 -0.78 -8.63
N GLU A 19 18.38 -0.70 -7.65
CA GLU A 19 19.74 -0.13 -7.83
C GLU A 19 20.52 -0.77 -8.97
N GLY A 20 20.33 -2.05 -9.25
CA GLY A 20 20.99 -2.77 -10.33
C GLY A 20 20.46 -2.44 -11.74
N VAL A 21 19.34 -1.76 -11.86
CA VAL A 21 18.70 -1.44 -13.15
C VAL A 21 18.43 0.05 -13.35
N LYS A 22 18.57 0.89 -12.33
CA LYS A 22 18.20 2.31 -12.37
C LYS A 22 18.84 3.12 -13.48
N ASP A 23 20.03 2.73 -13.95
CA ASP A 23 20.80 3.45 -14.97
C ASP A 23 20.47 2.98 -16.41
N ILE A 24 19.56 2.02 -16.56
CA ILE A 24 19.13 1.54 -17.87
C ILE A 24 18.29 2.62 -18.54
N LYS A 25 18.75 3.04 -19.75
CA LYS A 25 18.02 4.00 -20.59
C LYS A 25 16.92 3.29 -21.35
N LEU A 26 15.73 3.86 -21.28
CA LEU A 26 14.52 3.37 -21.95
C LEU A 26 13.93 4.46 -22.83
N ARG A 27 13.26 4.03 -23.89
CA ARG A 27 12.47 4.89 -24.79
C ARG A 27 11.03 4.87 -24.28
N LEU A 28 10.61 5.96 -23.65
CA LEU A 28 9.34 6.09 -22.95
C LEU A 28 8.40 7.02 -23.71
N LEU A 29 7.14 6.61 -23.89
CA LEU A 29 6.07 7.44 -24.42
C LEU A 29 5.03 7.70 -23.32
N PRO A 30 5.13 8.82 -22.58
CA PRO A 30 4.26 9.12 -21.47
C PRO A 30 2.82 9.43 -21.90
N LYS A 31 1.85 9.21 -21.00
CA LYS A 31 0.43 9.51 -21.23
C LYS A 31 0.16 10.98 -21.57
N ASP A 32 0.90 11.91 -20.94
CA ASP A 32 0.69 13.35 -21.15
C ASP A 32 1.09 13.79 -22.57
N VAL A 33 2.15 13.21 -23.13
CA VAL A 33 2.58 13.43 -24.52
C VAL A 33 1.51 12.92 -25.49
N GLN A 34 0.96 11.74 -25.23
CA GLN A 34 -0.12 11.14 -26.02
C GLN A 34 -1.41 11.96 -25.93
N ALA A 35 -1.77 12.44 -24.74
CA ALA A 35 -2.94 13.30 -24.51
C ALA A 35 -2.84 14.64 -25.27
N ALA A 36 -1.62 15.13 -25.49
CA ALA A 36 -1.36 16.31 -26.33
C ALA A 36 -1.37 16.02 -27.84
N GLY A 37 -1.71 14.79 -28.25
CA GLY A 37 -1.71 14.34 -29.65
C GLY A 37 -0.32 14.17 -30.25
N LYS A 38 0.72 14.03 -29.40
CA LYS A 38 2.12 13.89 -29.80
C LYS A 38 2.59 12.44 -29.61
N THR A 39 3.68 12.11 -30.28
CA THR A 39 4.32 10.79 -30.24
C THR A 39 5.81 10.88 -29.89
N ASP A 40 6.21 11.99 -29.28
CA ASP A 40 7.60 12.23 -28.91
C ASP A 40 8.05 11.25 -27.83
N ILE A 41 9.14 10.55 -28.09
CA ILE A 41 9.69 9.56 -27.16
C ILE A 41 10.74 10.24 -26.29
N SER A 42 10.62 10.09 -25.00
CA SER A 42 11.62 10.52 -24.02
C SER A 42 12.61 9.40 -23.76
N GLU A 43 13.90 9.68 -23.93
CA GLU A 43 14.97 8.75 -23.57
C GLU A 43 15.51 9.10 -22.18
N LEU A 44 15.10 8.34 -21.17
CA LEU A 44 15.45 8.55 -19.77
C LEU A 44 15.95 7.23 -19.16
N THR A 45 16.77 7.34 -18.12
CA THR A 45 17.02 6.19 -17.26
C THR A 45 15.77 5.86 -16.47
N ILE A 46 15.57 4.56 -16.14
CA ILE A 46 14.41 4.18 -15.34
C ILE A 46 14.45 4.83 -13.95
N GLY A 47 15.64 5.07 -13.41
CA GLY A 47 15.82 5.80 -12.16
C GLY A 47 15.36 7.26 -12.25
N GLU A 48 15.59 7.94 -13.38
CA GLU A 48 15.07 9.29 -13.62
C GLU A 48 13.54 9.28 -13.78
N ALA A 49 13.00 8.29 -14.52
CA ALA A 49 11.57 8.15 -14.73
C ALA A 49 10.77 7.94 -13.43
N VAL A 50 11.31 7.18 -12.47
CA VAL A 50 10.74 6.97 -11.14
C VAL A 50 10.96 8.18 -10.23
N LYS A 51 12.16 8.78 -10.24
CA LYS A 51 12.54 9.90 -9.33
C LYS A 51 11.89 11.23 -9.68
N SER A 52 11.49 11.46 -10.92
CA SER A 52 10.86 12.72 -11.36
C SER A 52 9.66 13.12 -10.50
N VAL A 53 9.01 12.16 -9.85
CA VAL A 53 7.93 12.35 -8.87
C VAL A 53 8.41 13.03 -7.59
N ARG A 54 9.52 12.57 -7.02
CA ARG A 54 9.99 13.03 -5.70
C ARG A 54 10.51 14.47 -5.74
N CYS A 55 11.11 14.90 -6.84
CA CYS A 55 11.64 16.26 -6.98
C CYS A 55 10.55 17.35 -7.08
N ILE A 56 9.46 17.08 -7.80
CA ILE A 56 8.35 18.06 -7.94
C ILE A 56 7.61 18.24 -6.61
N PHE A 57 7.42 17.17 -5.86
CA PHE A 57 6.80 17.22 -4.53
C PHE A 57 7.61 18.05 -3.53
N PHE A 58 8.93 17.94 -3.55
CA PHE A 58 9.81 18.69 -2.63
C PHE A 58 9.89 20.18 -3.01
N LEU A 59 9.89 20.52 -4.30
CA LEU A 59 9.89 21.90 -4.80
C LEU A 59 8.56 22.63 -4.49
N LEU A 60 7.42 21.94 -4.62
CA LEU A 60 6.10 22.51 -4.33
C LEU A 60 5.85 22.70 -2.83
N LEU A 61 6.36 21.80 -1.96
CA LEU A 61 6.30 21.95 -0.51
C LEU A 61 7.21 23.08 0.00
N GLY A 62 8.36 23.32 -0.64
CA GLY A 62 9.28 24.41 -0.30
C GLY A 62 8.77 25.80 -0.71
N ALA A 63 7.95 25.90 -1.75
CA ALA A 63 7.50 27.18 -2.32
C ALA A 63 6.22 27.77 -1.69
N ARG A 64 5.49 27.03 -0.84
CA ARG A 64 4.21 27.49 -0.28
C ARG A 64 4.11 27.40 1.24
N ARG A 65 4.90 28.23 1.92
CA ARG A 65 4.61 28.64 3.29
C ARG A 65 3.52 29.73 3.25
N GLY A 66 2.26 29.34 3.21
CA GLY A 66 1.14 30.21 3.42
C GLY A 66 0.04 30.17 2.36
N LYS A 67 -0.79 29.16 2.39
CA LYS A 67 -2.26 29.14 2.20
C LYS A 67 -2.70 27.68 1.93
N ARG A 68 -3.77 27.25 2.60
CA ARG A 68 -4.38 25.92 2.40
C ARG A 68 -4.80 25.76 0.94
N ALA A 69 -4.01 25.07 0.13
CA ALA A 69 -4.43 24.54 -1.16
C ALA A 69 -4.92 23.10 -0.92
N HIS A 70 -6.07 22.75 -1.49
CA HIS A 70 -6.72 21.47 -1.34
C HIS A 70 -5.73 20.33 -1.58
N ALA A 71 -5.71 19.36 -0.65
CA ALA A 71 -4.84 18.17 -0.69
C ALA A 71 -5.00 17.39 -2.01
N ASP A 72 -6.19 17.43 -2.61
CA ASP A 72 -6.51 16.71 -3.83
C ASP A 72 -5.76 17.23 -5.08
N ALA A 73 -5.51 18.55 -5.18
CA ALA A 73 -4.75 19.13 -6.30
C ALA A 73 -3.25 18.79 -6.25
N VAL A 74 -2.71 18.52 -5.06
CA VAL A 74 -1.29 18.19 -4.86
C VAL A 74 -1.01 16.73 -5.23
N ILE A 75 -1.96 15.84 -5.00
CA ILE A 75 -1.84 14.41 -5.32
C ILE A 75 -1.77 14.19 -6.85
N TRP A 76 -2.55 14.92 -7.64
CA TRP A 76 -2.55 14.81 -9.10
C TRP A 76 -1.28 15.31 -9.80
N LEU A 77 -0.54 16.24 -9.17
CA LEU A 77 0.71 16.79 -9.71
C LEU A 77 1.95 15.98 -9.31
N ALA A 78 1.80 14.98 -8.44
CA ALA A 78 2.91 14.21 -7.88
C ALA A 78 3.08 12.82 -8.53
N GLN A 79 2.25 12.44 -9.50
CA GLN A 79 2.44 11.19 -10.24
C GLN A 79 3.60 11.36 -11.23
N GLY A 80 4.68 10.63 -10.97
CA GLY A 80 5.81 10.56 -11.87
C GLY A 80 5.48 9.83 -13.16
N MET A 81 6.46 9.80 -14.03
CA MET A 81 6.34 9.08 -15.28
C MET A 81 6.09 7.60 -15.02
N VAL A 82 6.79 7.01 -14.04
CA VAL A 82 6.58 5.64 -13.54
C VAL A 82 6.26 5.71 -12.06
N ASP A 83 5.18 5.10 -11.63
CA ASP A 83 4.56 5.29 -10.31
C ASP A 83 5.46 4.89 -9.13
N ASN A 84 6.20 3.79 -9.25
CA ASN A 84 7.04 3.28 -8.17
C ASN A 84 8.25 2.46 -8.65
N GLU A 85 9.18 2.15 -7.73
CA GLU A 85 10.41 1.41 -8.03
C GLU A 85 10.15 -0.04 -8.47
N THR A 86 9.17 -0.71 -7.88
CA THR A 86 8.83 -2.08 -8.26
C THR A 86 8.36 -2.17 -9.70
N LEU A 87 7.43 -1.29 -10.11
CA LEU A 87 6.99 -1.20 -11.50
C LEU A 87 8.17 -0.87 -12.44
N GLY A 88 8.99 0.12 -12.06
CA GLY A 88 10.20 0.50 -12.78
C GLY A 88 11.19 -0.65 -12.95
N TYR A 89 11.41 -1.44 -11.89
CA TYR A 89 12.25 -2.62 -11.95
C TYR A 89 11.75 -3.63 -12.99
N PHE A 90 10.45 -3.94 -13.01
CA PHE A 90 9.90 -4.90 -13.97
C PHE A 90 9.89 -4.37 -15.39
N ILE A 91 9.64 -3.09 -15.63
CA ILE A 91 9.81 -2.45 -16.96
C ILE A 91 11.26 -2.62 -17.46
N ALA A 92 12.25 -2.35 -16.61
CA ALA A 92 13.66 -2.55 -16.96
C ALA A 92 13.99 -4.03 -17.21
N ARG A 93 13.41 -4.97 -16.45
CA ARG A 93 13.59 -6.41 -16.66
C ARG A 93 13.00 -6.88 -17.98
N ILE A 94 11.84 -6.37 -18.38
CA ILE A 94 11.22 -6.62 -19.69
C ILE A 94 12.16 -6.12 -20.81
N TYR A 95 12.69 -4.92 -20.69
CA TYR A 95 13.68 -4.38 -21.64
C TYR A 95 14.89 -5.29 -21.78
N LEU A 96 15.50 -5.69 -20.66
CA LEU A 96 16.67 -6.58 -20.66
C LEU A 96 16.35 -7.94 -21.28
N PHE A 97 15.18 -8.49 -21.02
CA PHE A 97 14.73 -9.75 -21.61
C PHE A 97 14.56 -9.62 -23.13
N LEU A 98 13.80 -8.62 -23.58
CA LEU A 98 13.53 -8.42 -25.01
C LEU A 98 14.82 -8.15 -25.81
N THR A 99 15.72 -7.34 -25.28
CA THR A 99 17.02 -7.08 -25.93
C THR A 99 17.91 -8.32 -25.95
N LYS A 100 17.89 -9.13 -24.88
CA LYS A 100 18.65 -10.39 -24.80
C LYS A 100 18.20 -11.42 -25.82
N ILE A 101 16.91 -11.48 -26.16
CA ILE A 101 16.37 -12.38 -27.19
C ILE A 101 16.52 -11.82 -28.60
N GLY A 102 17.12 -10.62 -28.78
CA GLY A 102 17.50 -10.07 -30.08
C GLY A 102 16.63 -8.93 -30.60
N ILE A 103 15.68 -8.40 -29.79
CA ILE A 103 14.90 -7.21 -30.18
C ILE A 103 15.83 -5.99 -30.24
N ASN A 104 15.79 -5.26 -31.35
CA ASN A 104 16.57 -4.05 -31.52
C ASN A 104 16.07 -2.93 -30.58
N PRO A 105 16.91 -2.40 -29.68
CA PRO A 105 16.50 -1.33 -28.75
C PRO A 105 15.94 -0.08 -29.43
N ALA A 106 16.42 0.25 -30.63
CA ALA A 106 15.92 1.39 -31.39
C ALA A 106 14.47 1.21 -31.89
N ARG A 107 14.01 -0.04 -31.98
CA ARG A 107 12.66 -0.42 -32.38
C ARG A 107 11.78 -0.88 -31.20
N LEU A 108 12.20 -0.63 -29.97
CA LEU A 108 11.48 -0.95 -28.74
C LEU A 108 11.15 0.35 -28.00
N ARG A 109 9.90 0.51 -27.60
CA ARG A 109 9.46 1.60 -26.70
C ARG A 109 8.54 1.06 -25.62
N PHE A 110 8.40 1.84 -24.56
CA PHE A 110 7.39 1.60 -23.52
C PHE A 110 6.37 2.71 -23.59
N ARG A 111 5.11 2.37 -23.80
CA ARG A 111 3.98 3.29 -23.90
C ARG A 111 3.15 3.22 -22.64
N GLN A 112 2.95 4.36 -21.98
CA GLN A 112 2.08 4.45 -20.82
C GLN A 112 0.61 4.48 -21.27
N HIS A 113 -0.26 3.75 -20.59
CA HIS A 113 -1.69 3.83 -20.84
C HIS A 113 -2.24 5.22 -20.51
N MET A 114 -3.14 5.72 -21.36
CA MET A 114 -3.90 6.93 -21.09
C MET A 114 -5.05 6.63 -20.12
N ALA A 115 -5.62 7.66 -19.49
CA ALA A 115 -6.66 7.51 -18.50
C ALA A 115 -7.92 6.77 -19.00
N ASN A 116 -8.24 6.88 -20.28
CA ASN A 116 -9.37 6.21 -20.94
C ASN A 116 -9.07 4.76 -21.35
N GLU A 117 -7.79 4.35 -21.33
CA GLU A 117 -7.35 2.97 -21.61
C GLU A 117 -7.08 2.19 -20.32
N MET A 118 -6.87 2.91 -19.22
CA MET A 118 -6.53 2.32 -17.94
C MET A 118 -7.67 1.46 -17.41
N ALA A 119 -7.36 0.21 -17.05
CA ALA A 119 -8.32 -0.63 -16.36
C ALA A 119 -8.59 -0.06 -14.94
N HIS A 120 -9.84 -0.20 -14.46
CA HIS A 120 -10.27 0.37 -13.18
C HIS A 120 -9.51 -0.15 -11.95
N TYR A 121 -8.81 -1.27 -12.08
CA TYR A 121 -7.98 -1.88 -11.04
C TYR A 121 -6.50 -1.47 -11.13
N ALA A 122 -6.07 -0.81 -12.21
CA ALA A 122 -4.68 -0.45 -12.42
C ALA A 122 -4.38 0.96 -11.88
N ALA A 123 -3.28 1.10 -11.16
CA ALA A 123 -2.74 2.38 -10.72
C ALA A 123 -1.86 3.01 -11.81
N ASP A 124 -1.02 2.19 -12.47
CA ASP A 124 -0.18 2.58 -13.61
C ASP A 124 0.03 1.35 -14.52
N CYS A 125 0.12 1.58 -15.83
CA CYS A 125 0.28 0.52 -16.81
C CYS A 125 1.17 0.99 -17.98
N TRP A 126 2.09 0.12 -18.39
CA TRP A 126 3.04 0.35 -19.45
C TRP A 126 3.11 -0.85 -20.39
N ASP A 127 3.01 -0.60 -21.68
CA ASP A 127 3.16 -1.62 -22.73
C ASP A 127 4.55 -1.54 -23.36
N ALA A 128 5.23 -2.66 -23.44
CA ALA A 128 6.39 -2.79 -24.31
C ALA A 128 5.91 -3.02 -25.75
N GLU A 129 6.23 -2.10 -26.62
CA GLU A 129 5.82 -2.14 -28.03
C GLU A 129 7.06 -2.24 -28.94
N ILE A 130 6.95 -3.07 -29.97
CA ILE A 130 7.97 -3.29 -31.00
C ILE A 130 7.49 -2.68 -32.30
N GLU A 131 8.37 -1.90 -32.95
CA GLU A 131 8.12 -1.35 -34.26
C GLU A 131 8.29 -2.45 -35.34
N THR A 132 7.22 -2.73 -36.06
CA THR A 132 7.17 -3.71 -37.15
C THR A 132 6.79 -3.04 -38.46
N SER A 133 6.71 -3.81 -39.57
CA SER A 133 6.18 -3.32 -40.83
C SER A 133 4.70 -2.92 -40.77
N TYR A 134 3.98 -3.37 -39.77
CA TYR A 134 2.57 -3.04 -39.51
C TYR A 134 2.39 -1.89 -38.51
N GLY A 135 3.46 -1.27 -38.04
CA GLY A 135 3.46 -0.26 -36.99
C GLY A 135 3.90 -0.81 -35.63
N TRP A 136 3.56 -0.10 -34.58
CA TRP A 136 3.87 -0.49 -33.21
C TRP A 136 2.91 -1.58 -32.74
N ILE A 137 3.47 -2.69 -32.26
CA ILE A 137 2.70 -3.83 -31.75
C ILE A 137 3.13 -4.09 -30.31
N GLU A 138 2.16 -4.15 -29.42
CA GLU A 138 2.34 -4.56 -28.02
C GLU A 138 2.80 -6.02 -27.94
N CYS A 139 3.83 -6.28 -27.16
CA CYS A 139 4.35 -7.62 -26.90
C CYS A 139 4.34 -7.99 -25.42
N VAL A 140 4.38 -7.02 -24.51
CA VAL A 140 4.32 -7.25 -23.06
C VAL A 140 3.59 -6.09 -22.39
N GLY A 141 2.55 -6.38 -21.59
CA GLY A 141 1.94 -5.43 -20.66
C GLY A 141 2.60 -5.53 -19.27
N CYS A 142 2.82 -4.40 -18.62
CA CYS A 142 3.35 -4.32 -17.25
C CYS A 142 2.52 -3.33 -16.45
N ALA A 143 1.75 -3.82 -15.49
CA ALA A 143 0.80 -3.02 -14.73
C ALA A 143 0.99 -3.17 -13.21
N ASP A 144 0.89 -2.06 -12.50
CA ASP A 144 0.58 -2.04 -11.07
C ASP A 144 -0.94 -2.11 -10.92
N ARG A 145 -1.46 -3.28 -10.52
CA ARG A 145 -2.91 -3.53 -10.44
C ARG A 145 -3.54 -3.02 -9.15
N SER A 146 -2.77 -2.44 -8.24
CA SER A 146 -3.21 -2.17 -6.88
C SER A 146 -3.79 -3.44 -6.19
N ALA A 147 -4.34 -3.34 -5.01
CA ALA A 147 -4.94 -4.51 -4.33
C ALA A 147 -6.46 -4.64 -4.57
N TYR A 148 -6.98 -4.11 -5.69
CA TYR A 148 -8.42 -4.04 -5.94
C TYR A 148 -9.11 -5.40 -5.95
N ASP A 149 -8.62 -6.34 -6.78
CA ASP A 149 -9.24 -7.66 -6.93
C ASP A 149 -9.22 -8.45 -5.62
N LEU A 150 -8.08 -8.45 -4.93
CA LEU A 150 -7.90 -9.14 -3.65
C LEU A 150 -8.78 -8.53 -2.56
N THR A 151 -8.93 -7.21 -2.53
CA THR A 151 -9.83 -6.50 -1.62
C THR A 151 -11.29 -6.88 -1.86
N VAL A 152 -11.74 -6.86 -3.13
CA VAL A 152 -13.12 -7.24 -3.49
C VAL A 152 -13.40 -8.71 -3.13
N HIS A 153 -12.46 -9.62 -3.40
CA HIS A 153 -12.58 -11.02 -3.02
C HIS A 153 -12.63 -11.20 -1.50
N SER A 154 -11.76 -10.51 -0.75
CA SER A 154 -11.75 -10.57 0.71
C SER A 154 -13.08 -10.11 1.31
N ILE A 155 -13.66 -9.03 0.79
CA ILE A 155 -14.96 -8.51 1.23
C ILE A 155 -16.10 -9.51 0.90
N LYS A 156 -16.13 -10.03 -0.33
CA LYS A 156 -17.21 -10.93 -0.76
C LYS A 156 -17.16 -12.30 -0.09
N THR A 157 -15.98 -12.85 0.12
CA THR A 157 -15.82 -14.19 0.71
C THR A 157 -15.71 -14.16 2.23
N GLN A 158 -15.61 -12.99 2.85
CA GLN A 158 -15.33 -12.79 4.29
C GLN A 158 -14.01 -13.44 4.74
N ASN A 159 -13.14 -13.79 3.79
CA ASN A 159 -11.82 -14.35 4.04
C ASN A 159 -10.76 -13.34 3.62
N LYS A 160 -9.91 -12.94 4.56
CA LYS A 160 -8.79 -12.02 4.27
C LYS A 160 -7.77 -12.74 3.40
N MET A 161 -7.53 -12.22 2.21
CA MET A 161 -6.41 -12.64 1.35
C MET A 161 -5.16 -11.90 1.80
N VAL A 162 -4.31 -12.59 2.57
CA VAL A 162 -3.11 -12.02 3.15
C VAL A 162 -1.90 -12.92 2.88
N VAL A 163 -0.77 -12.31 2.61
CA VAL A 163 0.53 -12.98 2.57
C VAL A 163 1.25 -12.73 3.89
N ARG A 164 1.79 -13.78 4.48
CA ARG A 164 2.63 -13.69 5.68
C ARG A 164 4.08 -13.73 5.27
N GLN A 165 4.78 -12.65 5.49
CA GLN A 165 6.21 -12.57 5.25
C GLN A 165 6.95 -12.48 6.58
N ALA A 166 7.99 -13.32 6.77
CA ALA A 166 8.86 -13.19 7.93
C ALA A 166 9.70 -11.91 7.79
N LEU A 167 9.67 -11.09 8.81
CA LEU A 167 10.52 -9.92 8.87
C LEU A 167 11.99 -10.34 9.05
N LYS A 168 12.92 -9.66 8.39
CA LYS A 168 14.37 -9.84 8.58
C LYS A 168 14.77 -9.52 10.02
N GLU A 169 14.12 -8.52 10.61
CA GLU A 169 14.27 -8.16 12.03
C GLU A 169 12.88 -8.05 12.67
N PRO A 170 12.70 -8.50 13.93
CA PRO A 170 11.40 -8.42 14.60
C PRO A 170 10.99 -6.96 14.80
N ARG A 171 9.81 -6.60 14.34
CA ARG A 171 9.24 -5.26 14.54
C ARG A 171 8.68 -5.16 15.97
N ILE A 172 9.13 -4.15 16.70
CA ILE A 172 8.56 -3.84 18.02
C ILE A 172 7.34 -2.94 17.79
N VAL A 173 6.15 -3.46 18.07
CA VAL A 173 4.89 -2.70 17.98
C VAL A 173 4.36 -2.48 19.39
N LYS A 174 4.00 -1.23 19.71
CA LYS A 174 3.30 -0.92 20.96
C LYS A 174 1.82 -1.17 20.75
N ARG A 175 1.27 -2.15 21.48
CA ARG A 175 -0.16 -2.43 21.50
C ARG A 175 -0.74 -2.24 22.90
N ASN A 176 -1.94 -1.75 22.96
CA ASN A 176 -2.69 -1.65 24.18
C ASN A 176 -3.25 -3.04 24.53
N VAL A 177 -2.76 -3.62 25.62
CA VAL A 177 -3.20 -4.94 26.08
C VAL A 177 -4.11 -4.77 27.27
N PRO A 178 -5.36 -5.26 27.18
CA PRO A 178 -6.28 -5.25 28.30
C PRO A 178 -5.86 -6.29 29.36
N ALA A 179 -5.88 -5.92 30.61
CA ALA A 179 -5.62 -6.79 31.74
C ALA A 179 -6.80 -6.75 32.71
N ILE A 180 -7.33 -7.94 33.06
CA ILE A 180 -8.47 -8.09 33.95
C ILE A 180 -8.00 -8.82 35.21
N ASP A 181 -8.28 -8.24 36.39
CA ASP A 181 -8.11 -8.97 37.65
C ASP A 181 -9.29 -9.93 37.88
N LYS A 182 -9.10 -11.18 37.46
CA LYS A 182 -10.14 -12.24 37.53
C LYS A 182 -10.66 -12.48 38.93
N LYS A 183 -9.85 -12.22 39.98
CA LYS A 183 -10.24 -12.46 41.37
C LYS A 183 -11.26 -11.43 41.85
N ALA A 184 -11.11 -10.19 41.43
CA ALA A 184 -12.03 -9.11 41.80
C ALA A 184 -13.17 -8.96 40.77
N PHE A 185 -12.92 -9.30 39.50
CA PHE A 185 -13.90 -9.19 38.44
C PHE A 185 -15.08 -10.16 38.55
N GLY A 186 -14.79 -11.44 38.88
CA GLY A 186 -15.79 -12.49 39.00
C GLY A 186 -16.88 -12.17 40.06
N PRO A 187 -16.55 -11.82 41.30
CA PRO A 187 -17.52 -11.43 42.31
C PRO A 187 -18.34 -10.19 41.96
N LEU A 188 -17.77 -9.25 41.22
CA LEU A 188 -18.43 -7.97 40.85
C LEU A 188 -19.52 -8.18 39.80
N PHE A 189 -19.25 -8.94 38.74
CA PHE A 189 -20.16 -9.12 37.61
C PHE A 189 -20.89 -10.48 37.58
N LYS A 190 -20.54 -11.41 38.44
CA LYS A 190 -21.21 -12.73 38.60
C LYS A 190 -21.51 -13.45 37.28
N LYS A 191 -22.78 -13.55 36.88
CA LYS A 191 -23.22 -14.24 35.66
C LYS A 191 -22.81 -13.51 34.38
N GLU A 192 -22.56 -12.22 34.45
CA GLU A 192 -22.24 -11.37 33.31
C GLU A 192 -20.73 -11.20 33.11
N ALA A 193 -19.90 -11.74 34.01
CA ALA A 193 -18.46 -11.66 33.94
C ALA A 193 -17.88 -12.26 32.62
N LYS A 194 -18.39 -13.42 32.18
CA LYS A 194 -17.95 -14.06 30.94
C LYS A 194 -18.25 -13.22 29.68
N PRO A 195 -19.50 -12.78 29.43
CA PRO A 195 -19.81 -11.91 28.30
C PRO A 195 -18.98 -10.63 28.25
N ILE A 196 -18.72 -10.03 29.42
CA ILE A 196 -17.93 -8.79 29.50
C ILE A 196 -16.44 -9.09 29.21
N GLU A 197 -15.87 -10.20 29.73
CA GLU A 197 -14.50 -10.64 29.45
C GLU A 197 -14.30 -10.91 27.95
N GLU A 198 -15.26 -11.60 27.32
CA GLU A 198 -15.24 -11.86 25.86
C GLU A 198 -15.32 -10.56 25.06
N ALA A 199 -16.17 -9.61 25.46
CA ALA A 199 -16.28 -8.31 24.82
C ALA A 199 -14.96 -7.51 24.94
N ILE A 200 -14.34 -7.48 26.13
CA ILE A 200 -13.05 -6.83 26.34
C ILE A 200 -11.95 -7.43 25.46
N ASN A 201 -11.89 -8.76 25.36
CA ASN A 201 -10.90 -9.45 24.54
C ASN A 201 -11.14 -9.30 23.02
N ALA A 202 -12.35 -8.96 22.61
CA ALA A 202 -12.74 -8.72 21.23
C ALA A 202 -12.61 -7.24 20.79
N MET A 203 -12.29 -6.33 21.72
CA MET A 203 -12.15 -4.89 21.42
C MET A 203 -11.04 -4.62 20.41
N SER A 204 -11.34 -3.73 19.47
CA SER A 204 -10.35 -3.20 18.54
C SER A 204 -9.35 -2.25 19.23
N GLU A 205 -8.22 -1.96 18.59
CA GLU A 205 -7.22 -1.01 19.12
C GLU A 205 -7.81 0.40 19.35
N GLU A 206 -8.74 0.81 18.50
CA GLU A 206 -9.43 2.11 18.62
C GLU A 206 -10.35 2.13 19.85
N GLU A 207 -11.11 1.06 20.06
CA GLU A 207 -11.98 0.92 21.24
C GLU A 207 -11.18 0.83 22.53
N LEU A 208 -10.04 0.12 22.53
CA LEU A 208 -9.11 0.08 23.65
C LEU A 208 -8.51 1.46 23.97
N ALA A 209 -8.20 2.25 22.94
CA ALA A 209 -7.71 3.62 23.16
C ALA A 209 -8.76 4.54 23.77
N VAL A 210 -10.04 4.39 23.38
CA VAL A 210 -11.17 5.12 24.00
C VAL A 210 -11.39 4.68 25.43
N ALA A 211 -11.42 3.36 25.67
CA ALA A 211 -11.58 2.80 27.02
C ALA A 211 -10.44 3.24 27.96
N MET A 212 -9.20 3.31 27.45
CA MET A 212 -8.04 3.80 28.21
C MET A 212 -8.22 5.25 28.66
N LYS A 213 -8.73 6.13 27.79
CA LYS A 213 -9.05 7.53 28.14
C LYS A 213 -10.14 7.60 29.20
N GLN A 214 -11.21 6.79 29.07
CA GLN A 214 -12.30 6.74 30.07
C GLN A 214 -11.79 6.26 31.43
N LEU A 215 -10.92 5.24 31.47
CA LEU A 215 -10.30 4.78 32.71
C LEU A 215 -9.43 5.85 33.39
N GLN A 216 -8.74 6.69 32.60
CA GLN A 216 -7.92 7.79 33.12
C GLN A 216 -8.78 8.97 33.66
N GLU A 217 -9.86 9.32 32.97
CA GLU A 217 -10.68 10.48 33.26
C GLU A 217 -11.79 10.19 34.30
N GLN A 218 -12.43 9.00 34.19
CA GLN A 218 -13.64 8.64 34.95
C GLN A 218 -13.43 7.47 35.91
N GLN A 219 -12.22 6.88 35.94
CA GLN A 219 -11.88 5.68 36.70
C GLN A 219 -12.76 4.45 36.40
N ALA A 220 -13.54 4.51 35.32
CA ALA A 220 -14.36 3.43 34.83
C ALA A 220 -14.47 3.50 33.30
N ALA A 221 -14.51 2.35 32.62
CA ALA A 221 -14.73 2.26 31.17
C ALA A 221 -16.12 1.68 30.89
N THR A 222 -16.82 2.23 29.90
CA THR A 222 -18.11 1.71 29.44
C THR A 222 -17.89 0.64 28.40
N ILE A 223 -18.28 -0.60 28.70
CA ILE A 223 -18.12 -1.77 27.82
C ILE A 223 -19.50 -2.28 27.43
N LYS A 224 -19.69 -2.48 26.13
CA LYS A 224 -20.92 -3.07 25.58
C LYS A 224 -20.78 -4.58 25.47
N ALA A 225 -21.57 -5.31 26.25
CA ALA A 225 -21.61 -6.77 26.22
C ALA A 225 -23.08 -7.24 26.25
N ALA A 226 -23.41 -8.26 25.48
CA ALA A 226 -24.74 -8.86 25.40
C ALA A 226 -25.91 -7.85 25.21
N GLY A 227 -25.66 -6.75 24.46
CA GLY A 227 -26.66 -5.70 24.19
C GLY A 227 -26.89 -4.71 25.35
N GLN A 228 -26.10 -4.78 26.41
CA GLN A 228 -26.16 -3.86 27.55
C GLN A 228 -24.81 -3.14 27.74
N GLU A 229 -24.85 -1.98 28.40
CA GLU A 229 -23.65 -1.22 28.74
C GLU A 229 -23.27 -1.47 30.21
N PHE A 230 -22.02 -1.85 30.42
CA PHE A 230 -21.48 -2.10 31.75
C PHE A 230 -20.37 -1.09 32.06
N GLN A 231 -20.42 -0.57 33.29
CA GLN A 231 -19.36 0.28 33.82
C GLN A 231 -18.33 -0.61 34.54
N VAL A 232 -17.14 -0.72 33.95
CA VAL A 232 -16.05 -1.53 34.50
C VAL A 232 -15.02 -0.60 35.16
N PRO A 233 -14.86 -0.66 36.50
CA PRO A 233 -13.96 0.23 37.19
C PRO A 233 -12.48 -0.11 36.97
N SER A 234 -11.64 0.90 37.09
CA SER A 234 -10.16 0.79 36.91
C SER A 234 -9.49 -0.15 37.93
N SER A 235 -10.18 -0.46 39.04
CA SER A 235 -9.68 -1.41 40.04
C SER A 235 -9.64 -2.87 39.57
N VAL A 236 -10.44 -3.22 38.55
CA VAL A 236 -10.55 -4.59 38.02
C VAL A 236 -10.18 -4.70 36.56
N PHE A 237 -10.06 -3.58 35.84
CA PHE A 237 -9.74 -3.51 34.44
C PHE A 237 -8.70 -2.43 34.17
N THR A 238 -7.57 -2.82 33.58
CA THR A 238 -6.49 -1.92 33.22
C THR A 238 -6.05 -2.17 31.78
N ILE A 239 -5.58 -1.13 31.11
CA ILE A 239 -5.01 -1.23 29.76
C ILE A 239 -3.57 -0.75 29.84
N THR A 240 -2.64 -1.63 29.48
CA THR A 240 -1.21 -1.32 29.54
C THR A 240 -0.61 -1.34 28.13
N PRO A 241 0.09 -0.29 27.71
CA PRO A 241 0.85 -0.33 26.46
C PRO A 241 2.00 -1.31 26.62
N THR A 242 1.95 -2.40 25.87
CA THR A 242 2.97 -3.47 25.90
C THR A 242 3.70 -3.51 24.58
N GLU A 243 5.02 -3.63 24.62
CA GLU A 243 5.84 -3.83 23.41
C GLU A 243 5.79 -5.30 23.02
N ILE A 244 5.18 -5.58 21.86
CA ILE A 244 5.07 -6.92 21.30
C ILE A 244 6.06 -7.02 20.14
N LYS A 245 6.90 -8.07 20.17
CA LYS A 245 7.79 -8.39 19.06
C LYS A 245 7.00 -9.17 18.01
N GLU A 246 6.70 -8.53 16.89
CA GLU A 246 6.11 -9.20 15.73
C GLU A 246 7.21 -9.78 14.85
N GLN A 247 7.19 -11.11 14.65
CA GLN A 247 8.13 -11.82 13.78
C GLN A 247 7.66 -11.89 12.31
N GLY A 248 6.46 -11.42 12.01
CA GLY A 248 5.91 -11.40 10.67
C GLY A 248 4.90 -10.27 10.47
N THR A 249 4.86 -9.70 9.28
CA THR A 249 3.78 -8.78 8.87
C THR A 249 2.69 -9.56 8.18
N HIS A 250 1.43 -9.17 8.44
CA HIS A 250 0.33 -9.50 7.56
C HIS A 250 0.31 -8.44 6.46
N LEU A 251 0.69 -8.83 5.24
CA LEU A 251 0.39 -8.05 4.07
C LEU A 251 -1.07 -8.31 3.72
N SER A 252 -1.95 -7.35 3.93
CA SER A 252 -3.27 -7.37 3.30
C SER A 252 -3.07 -6.89 1.88
N LEU A 253 -3.21 -7.79 0.96
CA LEU A 253 -3.24 -7.50 -0.47
C LEU A 253 -4.62 -7.02 -0.86
#